data_c6e366ee49f12924d8ab3b166cb8c349
#
_entry.id   c6e366ee49f12924d8ab3b166cb8c349
#
_cell.length_a   1.000
_cell.length_b   1.000
_cell.length_c   1.000
_cell.angle_alpha   90.00
_cell.angle_beta   90.00
_cell.angle_gamma   90.00
#
_symmetry.space_group_name_H-M   'P 1'
#
loop_
_entity.id
_entity.type
_entity.pdbx_description
1 polymer ?
#
loop_
_entity_poly.entity_id
_entity_poly.type
_entity_poly.pdbx_seq_one_letter_code
_entity_poly.pdbx_strand_id
1 'polypeptide(L)'
;MRLTEQPSNYENLDKMTTTELLRGINNEDKSVPLAVEKCIPQIEKLVDAVVERMHDGGRLFYLGAGTSGRLGIVDASEIPPTYGVGDGVVIGVIAGGDGAIRKAVENAEDDFEGGWRDIEKFSPSAKDVVVGIAASGRTPYAIGALQKAKSLGILTACITNNPDSEITKVCDIPIACATGAEFVTGSTRMKAGTSQKLILNMISTCVMIKMGRVRGNRMVDMQLTNLKLVDRGTKMILDATDIGDYEKAKELLLRFGSVREAVDFYNSQK
;
A
#
# COMPACT_ATOMS: atom_id res chain seq x y z
N MET A 1 7.85 27.32 -3.13
CA MET A 1 8.03 26.63 -1.83
C MET A 1 7.22 25.35 -1.91
N ARG A 2 7.76 24.19 -1.52
CA ARG A 2 7.04 22.92 -1.56
C ARG A 2 5.91 22.90 -0.55
N LEU A 3 4.79 22.24 -0.89
CA LEU A 3 3.62 22.18 -0.01
C LEU A 3 3.95 21.59 1.36
N THR A 4 4.76 20.50 1.38
CA THR A 4 5.17 19.81 2.62
C THR A 4 6.13 20.60 3.50
N GLU A 5 6.77 21.67 2.96
CA GLU A 5 7.71 22.54 3.68
C GLU A 5 7.08 23.91 4.02
N GLN A 6 5.81 24.09 3.68
CA GLN A 6 5.11 25.33 4.05
C GLN A 6 4.96 25.43 5.56
N PRO A 7 5.03 26.64 6.12
CA PRO A 7 4.74 26.85 7.54
C PRO A 7 3.38 26.30 7.93
N SER A 8 3.28 25.76 9.13
CA SER A 8 2.02 25.32 9.71
C SER A 8 0.97 26.45 9.73
N ASN A 9 -0.30 26.09 9.64
CA ASN A 9 -1.43 27.00 9.85
C ASN A 9 -1.63 27.38 11.33
N TYR A 10 -0.83 26.81 12.22
CA TYR A 10 -0.91 26.99 13.67
C TYR A 10 0.39 27.58 14.20
N GLU A 11 0.25 28.56 15.09
CA GLU A 11 1.37 29.21 15.77
C GLU A 11 1.40 28.80 17.26
N ASN A 12 2.58 28.92 17.88
CA ASN A 12 2.76 28.69 19.32
C ASN A 12 2.26 27.33 19.81
N LEU A 13 2.49 26.25 19.04
CA LEU A 13 2.09 24.89 19.38
C LEU A 13 2.61 24.45 20.77
N ASP A 14 3.78 24.92 21.16
CA ASP A 14 4.43 24.68 22.45
C ASP A 14 3.67 25.26 23.66
N LYS A 15 2.75 26.20 23.41
CA LYS A 15 1.92 26.86 24.44
C LYS A 15 0.48 26.37 24.46
N MET A 16 0.09 25.55 23.48
CA MET A 16 -1.26 25.04 23.39
C MET A 16 -1.54 23.96 24.45
N THR A 17 -2.78 23.92 24.93
CA THR A 17 -3.27 22.83 25.74
C THR A 17 -3.37 21.52 24.91
N THR A 18 -3.33 20.37 25.58
CA THR A 18 -3.51 19.07 24.91
C THR A 18 -4.79 19.01 24.08
N THR A 19 -5.87 19.59 24.57
CA THR A 19 -7.16 19.63 23.84
C THR A 19 -7.05 20.44 22.55
N GLU A 20 -6.39 21.58 22.57
CA GLU A 20 -6.16 22.43 21.39
C GLU A 20 -5.29 21.70 20.36
N LEU A 21 -4.19 21.06 20.80
CA LEU A 21 -3.31 20.27 19.96
C LEU A 21 -4.08 19.13 19.27
N LEU A 22 -4.82 18.32 20.03
CA LEU A 22 -5.60 17.19 19.50
C LEU A 22 -6.68 17.64 18.51
N ARG A 23 -7.39 18.74 18.80
CA ARG A 23 -8.38 19.29 17.88
C ARG A 23 -7.75 19.87 16.63
N GLY A 24 -6.61 20.54 16.75
CA GLY A 24 -5.85 21.08 15.63
C GLY A 24 -5.40 19.97 14.68
N ILE A 25 -4.76 18.91 15.19
CA ILE A 25 -4.35 17.73 14.41
C ILE A 25 -5.55 17.10 13.70
N ASN A 26 -6.63 16.83 14.44
CA ASN A 26 -7.82 16.21 13.87
C ASN A 26 -8.49 17.08 12.79
N ASN A 27 -8.44 18.42 12.92
CA ASN A 27 -8.97 19.32 11.90
C ASN A 27 -8.14 19.28 10.61
N GLU A 28 -6.81 19.27 10.72
CA GLU A 28 -5.93 19.10 9.57
C GLU A 28 -6.17 17.75 8.88
N ASP A 29 -6.30 16.66 9.63
CA ASP A 29 -6.49 15.31 9.10
C ASP A 29 -7.81 15.16 8.33
N LYS A 30 -8.86 15.90 8.65
CA LYS A 30 -10.14 15.90 7.91
C LYS A 30 -9.98 16.30 6.44
N SER A 31 -8.94 17.07 6.10
CA SER A 31 -8.66 17.49 4.72
C SER A 31 -8.05 16.38 3.87
N VAL A 32 -7.45 15.36 4.49
CA VAL A 32 -6.65 14.34 3.79
C VAL A 32 -7.50 13.47 2.86
N PRO A 33 -8.65 12.90 3.26
CA PRO A 33 -9.48 12.12 2.35
C PRO A 33 -9.95 12.92 1.13
N LEU A 34 -10.24 14.20 1.30
CA LEU A 34 -10.66 15.09 0.21
C LEU A 34 -9.51 15.39 -0.77
N ALA A 35 -8.26 15.41 -0.29
CA ALA A 35 -7.10 15.51 -1.15
C ALA A 35 -6.86 14.20 -1.93
N VAL A 36 -7.04 13.05 -1.28
CA VAL A 36 -6.92 11.72 -1.91
C VAL A 36 -8.01 11.51 -2.97
N GLU A 37 -9.23 11.96 -2.73
CA GLU A 37 -10.34 11.89 -3.71
C GLU A 37 -9.95 12.46 -5.06
N LYS A 38 -9.21 13.57 -5.08
CA LYS A 38 -8.72 14.20 -6.31
C LYS A 38 -7.70 13.37 -7.08
N CYS A 39 -7.11 12.38 -6.43
CA CYS A 39 -6.13 11.48 -7.04
C CYS A 39 -6.75 10.18 -7.60
N ILE A 40 -8.07 9.96 -7.40
CA ILE A 40 -8.76 8.73 -7.84
C ILE A 40 -8.49 8.41 -9.31
N PRO A 41 -8.53 9.35 -10.28
CA PRO A 41 -8.27 9.01 -11.67
C PRO A 41 -6.87 8.45 -11.95
N GLN A 42 -5.85 8.94 -11.24
CA GLN A 42 -4.48 8.44 -11.35
C GLN A 42 -4.32 7.09 -10.63
N ILE A 43 -5.00 6.92 -9.49
CA ILE A 43 -5.03 5.64 -8.76
C ILE A 43 -5.70 4.56 -9.63
N GLU A 44 -6.84 4.87 -10.26
CA GLU A 44 -7.53 3.97 -11.18
C GLU A 44 -6.61 3.52 -12.32
N LYS A 45 -5.95 4.47 -13.00
CA LYS A 45 -4.99 4.17 -14.06
C LYS A 45 -3.88 3.23 -13.59
N LEU A 46 -3.35 3.44 -12.37
CA LEU A 46 -2.32 2.56 -11.81
C LEU A 46 -2.89 1.17 -11.48
N VAL A 47 -4.05 1.10 -10.83
CA VAL A 47 -4.71 -0.18 -10.49
C VAL A 47 -4.93 -1.03 -11.73
N ASP A 48 -5.50 -0.45 -12.80
CA ASP A 48 -5.77 -1.19 -14.04
C ASP A 48 -4.48 -1.71 -14.69
N ALA A 49 -3.44 -0.88 -14.73
CA ALA A 49 -2.15 -1.29 -15.26
C ALA A 49 -1.43 -2.36 -14.41
N VAL A 50 -1.58 -2.33 -13.09
CA VAL A 50 -1.07 -3.38 -12.18
C VAL A 50 -1.81 -4.69 -12.41
N VAL A 51 -3.15 -4.65 -12.48
CA VAL A 51 -3.98 -5.84 -12.73
C VAL A 51 -3.60 -6.52 -14.04
N GLU A 52 -3.47 -5.75 -15.14
CA GLU A 52 -3.03 -6.27 -16.43
C GLU A 52 -1.70 -7.04 -16.31
N ARG A 53 -0.70 -6.44 -15.69
CA ARG A 53 0.62 -7.07 -15.50
C ARG A 53 0.60 -8.27 -14.57
N MET A 54 -0.18 -8.21 -13.50
CA MET A 54 -0.30 -9.34 -12.57
C MET A 54 -0.98 -10.56 -13.22
N HIS A 55 -1.91 -10.37 -14.15
CA HIS A 55 -2.45 -11.48 -14.95
C HIS A 55 -1.38 -12.17 -15.79
N ASP A 56 -0.35 -11.44 -16.22
CA ASP A 56 0.81 -11.97 -16.94
C ASP A 56 1.93 -12.49 -16.02
N GLY A 57 1.68 -12.56 -14.71
CA GLY A 57 2.64 -13.03 -13.70
C GLY A 57 3.59 -11.96 -13.19
N GLY A 58 3.30 -10.68 -13.42
CA GLY A 58 4.04 -9.54 -12.85
C GLY A 58 3.73 -9.32 -11.37
N ARG A 59 4.55 -8.47 -10.72
CA ARG A 59 4.51 -8.16 -9.29
C ARG A 59 4.44 -6.66 -9.08
N LEU A 60 3.99 -6.25 -7.89
CA LEU A 60 3.95 -4.85 -7.47
C LEU A 60 5.04 -4.59 -6.44
N PHE A 61 5.90 -3.61 -6.71
CA PHE A 61 6.92 -3.14 -5.79
C PHE A 61 6.54 -1.78 -5.22
N TYR A 62 6.54 -1.65 -3.91
CA TYR A 62 6.53 -0.37 -3.19
C TYR A 62 7.92 -0.03 -2.70
N LEU A 63 8.38 1.18 -2.95
CA LEU A 63 9.73 1.61 -2.63
C LEU A 63 9.70 3.00 -1.98
N GLY A 64 10.37 3.16 -0.86
CA GLY A 64 10.46 4.47 -0.21
C GLY A 64 11.47 4.52 0.92
N ALA A 65 11.61 5.69 1.54
CA ALA A 65 12.44 5.92 2.71
C ALA A 65 11.59 6.35 3.92
N GLY A 66 12.09 6.14 5.12
CA GLY A 66 11.45 6.59 6.35
C GLY A 66 9.99 6.14 6.48
N THR A 67 9.08 7.07 6.76
CA THR A 67 7.64 6.79 6.89
C THR A 67 7.05 6.20 5.60
N SER A 68 7.42 6.72 4.44
CA SER A 68 6.92 6.25 3.15
C SER A 68 7.30 4.79 2.87
N GLY A 69 8.56 4.41 3.14
CA GLY A 69 9.01 3.02 3.01
C GLY A 69 8.31 2.09 4.01
N ARG A 70 8.11 2.53 5.26
CA ARG A 70 7.38 1.74 6.27
C ARG A 70 5.94 1.49 5.86
N LEU A 71 5.26 2.48 5.31
CA LEU A 71 3.88 2.32 4.84
C LEU A 71 3.78 1.34 3.67
N GLY A 72 4.74 1.37 2.74
CA GLY A 72 4.82 0.39 1.65
C GLY A 72 5.01 -1.03 2.18
N ILE A 73 5.87 -1.23 3.18
CA ILE A 73 6.06 -2.54 3.83
C ILE A 73 4.80 -2.99 4.56
N VAL A 74 4.17 -2.09 5.34
CA VAL A 74 2.93 -2.42 6.07
C VAL A 74 1.86 -2.91 5.10
N ASP A 75 1.59 -2.15 4.02
CA ASP A 75 0.57 -2.54 3.04
C ASP A 75 0.92 -3.88 2.36
N ALA A 76 2.16 -4.05 1.90
CA ALA A 76 2.62 -5.28 1.27
C ALA A 76 2.52 -6.52 2.19
N SER A 77 2.86 -6.37 3.47
CA SER A 77 2.86 -7.46 4.45
C SER A 77 1.46 -7.98 4.80
N GLU A 78 0.42 -7.16 4.61
CA GLU A 78 -0.97 -7.54 4.88
C GLU A 78 -1.62 -8.31 3.71
N ILE A 79 -1.01 -8.31 2.53
CA ILE A 79 -1.60 -8.91 1.32
C ILE A 79 -1.64 -10.44 1.38
N PRO A 80 -0.57 -11.17 1.73
CA PRO A 80 -0.60 -12.63 1.81
C PRO A 80 -1.64 -13.17 2.81
N PRO A 81 -1.68 -12.73 4.09
CA PRO A 81 -2.64 -13.28 5.05
C PRO A 81 -4.09 -12.90 4.73
N THR A 82 -4.32 -11.74 4.08
CA THR A 82 -5.65 -11.24 3.77
C THR A 82 -6.26 -11.91 2.54
N TYR A 83 -5.46 -12.07 1.49
CA TYR A 83 -5.94 -12.47 0.18
C TYR A 83 -5.42 -13.85 -0.29
N GLY A 84 -4.59 -14.54 0.51
CA GLY A 84 -4.09 -15.86 0.22
C GLY A 84 -3.18 -15.92 -1.01
N VAL A 85 -2.55 -14.83 -1.37
CA VAL A 85 -1.52 -14.81 -2.40
C VAL A 85 -0.16 -15.17 -1.80
N GLY A 86 0.77 -15.62 -2.64
CA GLY A 86 2.13 -15.93 -2.21
C GLY A 86 2.90 -14.70 -1.76
N ASP A 87 3.87 -14.90 -0.87
CA ASP A 87 4.86 -13.89 -0.54
C ASP A 87 5.57 -13.44 -1.83
N GLY A 88 5.79 -12.14 -1.97
CA GLY A 88 6.46 -11.61 -3.15
C GLY A 88 5.56 -11.24 -4.33
N VAL A 89 4.23 -11.33 -4.22
CA VAL A 89 3.28 -10.76 -5.19
C VAL A 89 3.21 -9.24 -5.07
N VAL A 90 3.19 -8.75 -3.82
CA VAL A 90 3.39 -7.33 -3.48
C VAL A 90 4.58 -7.22 -2.55
N ILE A 91 5.56 -6.41 -2.91
CA ILE A 91 6.86 -6.34 -2.24
C ILE A 91 7.10 -4.91 -1.75
N GLY A 92 7.30 -4.75 -0.45
CA GLY A 92 7.74 -3.49 0.15
C GLY A 92 9.26 -3.42 0.29
N VAL A 93 9.87 -2.34 -0.18
CA VAL A 93 11.32 -2.08 -0.09
C VAL A 93 11.55 -0.74 0.59
N ILE A 94 12.46 -0.69 1.57
CA ILE A 94 12.77 0.51 2.34
C ILE A 94 14.26 0.83 2.30
N ALA A 95 14.60 2.11 2.14
CA ALA A 95 15.96 2.60 2.24
C ALA A 95 16.59 2.22 3.60
N GLY A 96 17.75 1.58 3.55
CA GLY A 96 18.42 1.05 4.75
C GLY A 96 18.00 -0.37 5.14
N GLY A 97 17.14 -1.04 4.34
CA GLY A 97 16.72 -2.42 4.54
C GLY A 97 15.81 -2.63 5.77
N ASP A 98 15.57 -3.89 6.16
CA ASP A 98 14.61 -4.25 7.22
C ASP A 98 14.88 -3.60 8.59
N GLY A 99 16.14 -3.30 8.89
CA GLY A 99 16.51 -2.56 10.10
C GLY A 99 15.86 -1.18 10.17
N ALA A 100 15.66 -0.53 9.02
CA ALA A 100 15.06 0.81 8.91
C ALA A 100 13.55 0.84 9.21
N ILE A 101 12.89 -0.32 9.25
CA ILE A 101 11.49 -0.43 9.69
C ILE A 101 11.34 0.05 11.13
N ARG A 102 12.29 -0.32 12.00
CA ARG A 102 12.25 -0.04 13.45
C ARG A 102 13.11 1.15 13.85
N LYS A 103 14.28 1.33 13.23
CA LYS A 103 15.26 2.34 13.56
C LYS A 103 15.72 3.07 12.29
N ALA A 104 15.68 4.40 12.31
CA ALA A 104 16.16 5.19 11.18
C ALA A 104 17.61 4.83 10.83
N VAL A 105 17.88 4.68 9.53
CA VAL A 105 19.22 4.50 8.99
C VAL A 105 19.58 5.81 8.28
N GLU A 106 20.52 6.53 8.84
CA GLU A 106 20.97 7.82 8.35
C GLU A 106 21.54 7.71 6.93
N ASN A 107 21.29 8.73 6.10
CA ASN A 107 21.76 8.87 4.72
C ASN A 107 21.30 7.77 3.73
N ALA A 108 20.51 6.78 4.17
CA ALA A 108 20.04 5.72 3.27
C ALA A 108 19.09 6.27 2.17
N GLU A 109 18.36 7.33 2.45
CA GLU A 109 17.46 7.99 1.48
C GLU A 109 18.20 8.79 0.39
N ASP A 110 19.47 9.16 0.64
CA ASP A 110 20.31 9.94 -0.26
C ASP A 110 21.05 9.07 -1.29
N ASP A 111 21.05 7.74 -1.11
CA ASP A 111 21.69 6.80 -2.02
C ASP A 111 20.87 6.62 -3.30
N PHE A 112 21.25 7.33 -4.35
CA PHE A 112 20.54 7.34 -5.63
C PHE A 112 20.48 5.95 -6.31
N GLU A 113 21.53 5.15 -6.20
CA GLU A 113 21.59 3.80 -6.77
C GLU A 113 20.99 2.74 -5.82
N GLY A 114 20.84 3.07 -4.54
CA GLY A 114 20.43 2.14 -3.50
C GLY A 114 19.08 1.51 -3.75
N GLY A 115 18.11 2.32 -4.20
CA GLY A 115 16.76 1.84 -4.45
C GLY A 115 16.68 0.78 -5.55
N TRP A 116 17.46 0.96 -6.62
CA TRP A 116 17.52 -0.06 -7.66
C TRP A 116 18.25 -1.32 -7.18
N ARG A 117 19.40 -1.18 -6.49
CA ARG A 117 20.12 -2.33 -5.92
C ARG A 117 19.25 -3.19 -5.01
N ASP A 118 18.34 -2.57 -4.27
CA ASP A 118 17.42 -3.30 -3.40
C ASP A 118 16.32 -4.02 -4.18
N ILE A 119 15.76 -3.42 -5.22
CA ILE A 119 14.77 -4.07 -6.12
C ILE A 119 15.42 -5.18 -6.94
N GLU A 120 16.63 -4.98 -7.43
CA GLU A 120 17.36 -5.92 -8.29
C GLU A 120 17.54 -7.30 -7.65
N LYS A 121 17.61 -7.37 -6.31
CA LYS A 121 17.66 -8.63 -5.54
C LYS A 121 16.47 -9.57 -5.81
N PHE A 122 15.36 -9.01 -6.26
CA PHE A 122 14.15 -9.77 -6.61
C PHE A 122 14.08 -10.11 -8.11
N SER A 123 15.12 -9.81 -8.90
CA SER A 123 15.17 -10.05 -10.36
C SER A 123 13.92 -9.50 -11.06
N PRO A 124 13.68 -8.18 -11.04
CA PRO A 124 12.49 -7.57 -11.64
C PRO A 124 12.51 -7.70 -13.17
N SER A 125 11.33 -7.72 -13.76
CA SER A 125 11.12 -7.87 -15.21
C SER A 125 10.18 -6.78 -15.74
N ALA A 126 10.06 -6.66 -17.06
CA ALA A 126 9.13 -5.73 -17.72
C ALA A 126 7.65 -5.98 -17.39
N LYS A 127 7.31 -7.13 -16.80
CA LYS A 127 5.96 -7.44 -16.30
C LYS A 127 5.65 -6.81 -14.95
N ASP A 128 6.67 -6.41 -14.19
CA ASP A 128 6.53 -5.85 -12.86
C ASP A 128 6.13 -4.36 -12.91
N VAL A 129 5.67 -3.85 -11.77
CA VAL A 129 5.36 -2.43 -11.56
C VAL A 129 6.13 -1.93 -10.34
N VAL A 130 6.79 -0.78 -10.46
CA VAL A 130 7.51 -0.14 -9.35
C VAL A 130 6.85 1.18 -8.99
N VAL A 131 6.46 1.33 -7.73
CA VAL A 131 5.83 2.54 -7.16
C VAL A 131 6.78 3.17 -6.15
N GLY A 132 7.36 4.32 -6.51
CA GLY A 132 8.17 5.12 -5.61
C GLY A 132 7.32 6.00 -4.71
N ILE A 133 7.57 5.96 -3.39
CA ILE A 133 6.78 6.70 -2.40
C ILE A 133 7.69 7.73 -1.72
N ALA A 134 7.41 9.02 -1.90
CA ALA A 134 8.20 10.10 -1.32
C ALA A 134 7.35 11.35 -1.08
N ALA A 135 7.08 11.71 0.17
CA ALA A 135 6.25 12.87 0.50
C ALA A 135 6.78 14.16 -0.12
N SER A 136 8.08 14.43 0.00
CA SER A 136 8.74 15.61 -0.60
C SER A 136 8.89 15.50 -2.12
N GLY A 137 8.85 14.27 -2.66
CA GLY A 137 9.10 13.98 -4.07
C GLY A 137 10.54 14.19 -4.52
N ARG A 138 11.51 14.22 -3.58
CA ARG A 138 12.94 14.47 -3.83
C ARG A 138 13.88 13.34 -3.45
N THR A 139 13.39 12.34 -2.77
CA THR A 139 14.19 11.25 -2.22
C THR A 139 15.03 10.58 -3.32
N PRO A 140 16.37 10.73 -3.31
CA PRO A 140 17.25 10.20 -4.35
C PRO A 140 17.08 8.70 -4.54
N TYR A 141 16.97 7.95 -3.46
CA TYR A 141 16.71 6.52 -3.44
C TYR A 141 15.50 6.10 -4.29
N ALA A 142 14.38 6.83 -4.18
CA ALA A 142 13.18 6.53 -4.96
C ALA A 142 13.30 7.00 -6.42
N ILE A 143 13.89 8.17 -6.65
CA ILE A 143 14.06 8.75 -7.99
C ILE A 143 14.97 7.86 -8.84
N GLY A 144 16.14 7.46 -8.32
CA GLY A 144 17.10 6.62 -9.02
C GLY A 144 16.51 5.25 -9.39
N ALA A 145 15.79 4.62 -8.46
CA ALA A 145 15.11 3.36 -8.71
C ALA A 145 14.07 3.47 -9.83
N LEU A 146 13.22 4.52 -9.83
CA LEU A 146 12.22 4.72 -10.87
C LEU A 146 12.86 4.99 -12.24
N GLN A 147 13.91 5.82 -12.31
CA GLN A 147 14.62 6.06 -13.56
C GLN A 147 15.21 4.78 -14.13
N LYS A 148 15.84 3.97 -13.29
CA LYS A 148 16.42 2.71 -13.72
C LYS A 148 15.36 1.70 -14.15
N ALA A 149 14.29 1.53 -13.36
CA ALA A 149 13.16 0.66 -13.72
C ALA A 149 12.56 1.05 -15.08
N LYS A 150 12.29 2.34 -15.28
CA LYS A 150 11.76 2.87 -16.54
C LYS A 150 12.69 2.60 -17.72
N SER A 151 14.00 2.76 -17.55
CA SER A 151 14.99 2.46 -18.61
C SER A 151 15.02 1.00 -19.04
N LEU A 152 14.52 0.10 -18.19
CA LEU A 152 14.41 -1.35 -18.43
C LEU A 152 12.99 -1.77 -18.90
N GLY A 153 12.11 -0.81 -19.20
CA GLY A 153 10.73 -1.08 -19.66
C GLY A 153 9.77 -1.54 -18.57
N ILE A 154 10.15 -1.41 -17.30
CA ILE A 154 9.27 -1.68 -16.16
C ILE A 154 8.35 -0.47 -15.98
N LEU A 155 7.04 -0.71 -15.79
CA LEU A 155 6.08 0.37 -15.51
C LEU A 155 6.40 1.03 -14.18
N THR A 156 6.41 2.35 -14.18
CA THR A 156 6.75 3.14 -13.00
C THR A 156 5.61 4.06 -12.59
N ALA A 157 5.39 4.17 -11.29
CA ALA A 157 4.48 5.14 -10.70
C ALA A 157 5.13 5.83 -9.49
N CYS A 158 4.58 6.93 -9.06
CA CYS A 158 4.97 7.54 -7.79
C CYS A 158 3.78 7.99 -6.95
N ILE A 159 3.98 8.04 -5.64
CA ILE A 159 3.07 8.67 -4.67
C ILE A 159 3.84 9.80 -3.99
N THR A 160 3.39 11.04 -4.15
CA THR A 160 4.04 12.21 -3.55
C THR A 160 3.01 13.21 -3.04
N ASN A 161 3.43 14.13 -2.15
CA ASN A 161 2.58 15.20 -1.66
C ASN A 161 2.93 16.59 -2.27
N ASN A 162 3.82 16.57 -3.27
CA ASN A 162 4.23 17.76 -4.00
C ASN A 162 4.06 17.54 -5.52
N PRO A 163 3.02 18.15 -6.16
CA PRO A 163 2.67 17.90 -7.56
C PRO A 163 3.80 18.14 -8.57
N ASP A 164 4.60 19.19 -8.37
CA ASP A 164 5.66 19.59 -9.30
C ASP A 164 7.06 19.10 -8.89
N SER A 165 7.10 17.99 -8.13
CA SER A 165 8.36 17.44 -7.62
C SER A 165 9.12 16.63 -8.65
N GLU A 166 10.39 16.36 -8.37
CA GLU A 166 11.32 15.67 -9.27
C GLU A 166 10.85 14.24 -9.59
N ILE A 167 10.27 13.54 -8.60
CA ILE A 167 9.81 12.16 -8.75
C ILE A 167 8.67 12.03 -9.79
N THR A 168 7.82 13.07 -9.93
CA THR A 168 6.70 13.04 -10.90
C THR A 168 7.17 13.08 -12.35
N LYS A 169 8.40 13.58 -12.60
CA LYS A 169 8.98 13.72 -13.94
C LYS A 169 9.65 12.45 -14.44
N VAL A 170 9.94 11.52 -13.55
CA VAL A 170 10.71 10.30 -13.86
C VAL A 170 9.88 9.02 -13.91
N CYS A 171 8.59 9.10 -13.60
CA CYS A 171 7.67 7.95 -13.66
C CYS A 171 6.61 8.11 -14.77
N ASP A 172 5.89 7.02 -15.05
CA ASP A 172 4.83 6.98 -16.07
C ASP A 172 3.47 7.43 -15.51
N ILE A 173 3.19 7.09 -14.25
CA ILE A 173 1.91 7.39 -13.58
C ILE A 173 2.19 8.13 -12.26
N PRO A 174 2.21 9.48 -12.26
CA PRO A 174 2.37 10.25 -11.05
C PRO A 174 1.03 10.37 -10.28
N ILE A 175 1.04 10.01 -8.99
CA ILE A 175 -0.06 10.24 -8.04
C ILE A 175 0.42 11.33 -7.07
N ALA A 176 -0.01 12.56 -7.33
CA ALA A 176 0.40 13.74 -6.57
C ALA A 176 -0.72 14.24 -5.66
N CYS A 177 -0.71 13.83 -4.40
CA CYS A 177 -1.72 14.16 -3.40
C CYS A 177 -1.32 15.40 -2.60
N ALA A 178 -1.83 16.56 -2.97
CA ALA A 178 -1.54 17.84 -2.33
C ALA A 178 -2.29 17.99 -0.99
N THR A 179 -1.69 17.58 0.11
CA THR A 179 -2.26 17.67 1.47
C THR A 179 -2.01 19.02 2.16
N GLY A 180 -1.23 19.91 1.54
CA GLY A 180 -0.86 21.21 2.11
C GLY A 180 0.17 21.13 3.25
N ALA A 181 0.29 22.21 4.02
CA ALA A 181 1.19 22.30 5.17
C ALA A 181 0.82 21.30 6.26
N GLU A 182 1.82 20.77 6.94
CA GLU A 182 1.61 19.86 8.09
C GLU A 182 1.24 20.64 9.36
N PHE A 183 0.56 20.00 10.31
CA PHE A 183 0.27 20.58 11.62
C PHE A 183 1.56 20.99 12.37
N VAL A 184 2.58 20.16 12.31
CA VAL A 184 3.95 20.53 12.70
C VAL A 184 4.75 20.72 11.41
N THR A 185 5.23 21.92 11.15
CA THR A 185 5.97 22.28 9.91
C THR A 185 6.99 21.20 9.52
N GLY A 186 6.91 20.71 8.29
CA GLY A 186 7.84 19.71 7.73
C GLY A 186 7.66 18.28 8.26
N SER A 187 6.73 18.01 9.17
CA SER A 187 6.53 16.69 9.76
C SER A 187 5.67 15.77 8.87
N THR A 188 6.21 15.36 7.74
CA THR A 188 5.51 14.59 6.69
C THR A 188 5.03 13.19 7.07
N ARG A 189 5.34 12.73 8.28
CA ARG A 189 4.74 11.51 8.85
C ARG A 189 3.24 11.67 9.19
N MET A 190 2.71 12.92 9.19
CA MET A 190 1.33 13.26 9.55
C MET A 190 0.40 13.20 8.33
N LYS A 191 -0.09 14.34 7.80
CA LYS A 191 -1.05 14.34 6.67
C LYS A 191 -0.51 13.64 5.42
N ALA A 192 0.75 13.88 5.08
CA ALA A 192 1.38 13.20 3.96
C ALA A 192 1.38 11.69 4.16
N GLY A 193 1.85 11.20 5.33
CA GLY A 193 1.80 9.78 5.66
C GLY A 193 0.39 9.20 5.63
N THR A 194 -0.60 9.91 6.18
CA THR A 194 -2.01 9.51 6.16
C THR A 194 -2.53 9.36 4.73
N SER A 195 -2.24 10.32 3.84
CA SER A 195 -2.64 10.25 2.43
C SER A 195 -1.99 9.06 1.70
N GLN A 196 -0.69 8.81 1.95
CA GLN A 196 0.02 7.68 1.38
C GLN A 196 -0.61 6.35 1.81
N LYS A 197 -0.94 6.20 3.11
CA LYS A 197 -1.64 5.01 3.61
C LYS A 197 -2.99 4.79 2.93
N LEU A 198 -3.78 5.83 2.74
CA LEU A 198 -5.07 5.73 2.06
C LEU A 198 -4.90 5.31 0.60
N ILE A 199 -3.94 5.90 -0.11
CA ILE A 199 -3.65 5.58 -1.51
C ILE A 199 -3.16 4.14 -1.66
N LEU A 200 -2.22 3.69 -0.82
CA LEU A 200 -1.70 2.32 -0.83
C LEU A 200 -2.82 1.30 -0.62
N ASN A 201 -3.68 1.52 0.39
CA ASN A 201 -4.82 0.63 0.62
C ASN A 201 -5.81 0.60 -0.56
N MET A 202 -6.05 1.74 -1.23
CA MET A 202 -6.89 1.77 -2.43
C MET A 202 -6.27 0.92 -3.55
N ILE A 203 -4.97 1.09 -3.80
CA ILE A 203 -4.26 0.35 -4.85
C ILE A 203 -4.32 -1.15 -4.57
N SER A 204 -3.79 -1.59 -3.43
CA SER A 204 -3.67 -3.02 -3.12
C SER A 204 -5.03 -3.71 -3.01
N THR A 205 -5.99 -3.09 -2.34
CA THR A 205 -7.34 -3.65 -2.19
C THR A 205 -8.05 -3.77 -3.54
N CYS A 206 -8.04 -2.73 -4.38
CA CYS A 206 -8.67 -2.78 -5.69
C CYS A 206 -7.99 -3.80 -6.60
N VAL A 207 -6.67 -3.89 -6.59
CA VAL A 207 -5.92 -4.91 -7.34
C VAL A 207 -6.36 -6.30 -6.90
N MET A 208 -6.38 -6.61 -5.60
CA MET A 208 -6.77 -7.93 -5.10
C MET A 208 -8.24 -8.26 -5.42
N ILE A 209 -9.14 -7.28 -5.37
CA ILE A 209 -10.55 -7.47 -5.79
C ILE A 209 -10.61 -7.83 -7.28
N LYS A 210 -9.93 -7.08 -8.15
CA LYS A 210 -9.87 -7.33 -9.59
C LYS A 210 -9.17 -8.65 -9.96
N MET A 211 -8.21 -9.08 -9.14
CA MET A 211 -7.58 -10.41 -9.23
C MET A 211 -8.48 -11.54 -8.71
N GLY A 212 -9.74 -11.26 -8.38
CA GLY A 212 -10.74 -12.25 -7.97
C GLY A 212 -10.56 -12.79 -6.55
N ARG A 213 -9.81 -12.09 -5.66
CA ARG A 213 -9.58 -12.54 -4.28
C ARG A 213 -10.72 -12.22 -3.31
N VAL A 214 -11.78 -11.58 -3.83
CA VAL A 214 -12.97 -11.22 -3.08
C VAL A 214 -14.21 -11.73 -3.82
N ARG A 215 -15.20 -12.33 -3.11
CA ARG A 215 -16.55 -12.63 -3.61
C ARG A 215 -17.57 -11.81 -2.83
N GLY A 216 -18.44 -11.08 -3.55
CA GLY A 216 -19.33 -10.09 -2.91
C GLY A 216 -18.50 -9.04 -2.20
N ASN A 217 -18.52 -9.04 -0.88
CA ASN A 217 -17.74 -8.14 -0.03
C ASN A 217 -16.80 -8.89 0.94
N ARG A 218 -16.47 -10.16 0.65
CA ARG A 218 -15.72 -11.05 1.56
C ARG A 218 -14.45 -11.60 0.91
N MET A 219 -13.37 -11.62 1.68
CA MET A 219 -12.11 -12.27 1.33
C MET A 219 -12.29 -13.80 1.40
N VAL A 220 -12.22 -14.50 0.28
CA VAL A 220 -12.51 -15.95 0.23
C VAL A 220 -11.27 -16.84 0.24
N ASP A 221 -10.08 -16.26 0.13
CA ASP A 221 -8.80 -16.98 0.05
C ASP A 221 -7.85 -16.62 1.21
N MET A 222 -8.35 -16.02 2.30
CA MET A 222 -7.52 -15.64 3.46
C MET A 222 -6.81 -16.87 4.05
N GLN A 223 -5.57 -16.68 4.48
CA GLN A 223 -4.79 -17.73 5.14
C GLN A 223 -5.36 -18.03 6.53
N LEU A 224 -5.52 -19.32 6.88
CA LEU A 224 -6.09 -19.77 8.15
C LEU A 224 -5.03 -19.81 9.28
N THR A 225 -4.30 -18.72 9.47
CA THR A 225 -3.14 -18.65 10.36
C THR A 225 -3.47 -18.49 11.84
N ASN A 226 -4.72 -18.21 12.19
CA ASN A 226 -5.15 -18.07 13.57
C ASN A 226 -6.64 -18.42 13.75
N LEU A 227 -7.05 -18.63 15.03
CA LEU A 227 -8.42 -19.04 15.36
C LEU A 227 -9.49 -18.04 14.87
N LYS A 228 -9.19 -16.73 14.88
CA LYS A 228 -10.10 -15.71 14.37
C LYS A 228 -10.38 -15.86 12.88
N LEU A 229 -9.37 -16.20 12.09
CA LEU A 229 -9.51 -16.40 10.64
C LEU A 229 -10.23 -17.71 10.34
N VAL A 230 -9.97 -18.77 11.11
CA VAL A 230 -10.72 -20.04 11.02
C VAL A 230 -12.20 -19.80 11.34
N ASP A 231 -12.54 -19.13 12.44
CA ASP A 231 -13.92 -18.80 12.80
C ASP A 231 -14.61 -17.97 11.70
N ARG A 232 -13.93 -16.95 11.20
CA ARG A 232 -14.44 -16.13 10.10
C ARG A 232 -14.72 -16.95 8.84
N GLY A 233 -13.79 -17.81 8.43
CA GLY A 233 -13.94 -18.66 7.25
C GLY A 233 -15.08 -19.67 7.43
N THR A 234 -15.22 -20.25 8.61
CA THR A 234 -16.32 -21.15 8.97
C THR A 234 -17.67 -20.48 8.82
N LYS A 235 -17.83 -19.26 9.38
CA LYS A 235 -19.06 -18.47 9.24
C LYS A 235 -19.37 -18.13 7.79
N MET A 236 -18.36 -17.84 6.99
CA MET A 236 -18.54 -17.56 5.57
C MET A 236 -19.04 -18.79 4.78
N ILE A 237 -18.61 -20.01 5.13
CA ILE A 237 -19.13 -21.24 4.54
C ILE A 237 -20.59 -21.43 4.95
N LEU A 238 -20.94 -21.24 6.23
CA LEU A 238 -22.32 -21.31 6.69
C LEU A 238 -23.24 -20.36 5.92
N ASP A 239 -22.78 -19.13 5.69
CA ASP A 239 -23.56 -18.12 4.96
C ASP A 239 -23.67 -18.42 3.46
N ALA A 240 -22.71 -19.14 2.89
CA ALA A 240 -22.63 -19.42 1.44
C ALA A 240 -23.20 -20.81 1.08
N THR A 241 -23.56 -21.62 2.06
CA THR A 241 -24.07 -22.99 1.88
C THR A 241 -25.24 -23.24 2.83
N ASP A 242 -25.94 -24.36 2.65
CA ASP A 242 -27.02 -24.81 3.54
C ASP A 242 -26.57 -25.88 4.55
N ILE A 243 -25.26 -25.95 4.86
CA ILE A 243 -24.69 -26.92 5.82
C ILE A 243 -25.35 -26.81 7.20
N GLY A 244 -25.65 -25.60 7.68
CA GLY A 244 -26.36 -25.33 8.94
C GLY A 244 -25.63 -25.76 10.23
N ASP A 245 -24.51 -26.46 10.15
CA ASP A 245 -23.72 -27.00 11.25
C ASP A 245 -22.31 -26.38 11.24
N TYR A 246 -21.94 -25.72 12.35
CA TYR A 246 -20.67 -25.02 12.47
C TYR A 246 -19.46 -25.94 12.39
N GLU A 247 -19.49 -27.11 13.07
CA GLU A 247 -18.35 -28.03 13.09
C GLU A 247 -18.13 -28.68 11.72
N LYS A 248 -19.20 -29.03 11.00
CA LYS A 248 -19.10 -29.52 9.61
C LYS A 248 -18.55 -28.45 8.65
N ALA A 249 -18.99 -27.21 8.79
CA ALA A 249 -18.47 -26.12 7.99
C ALA A 249 -16.98 -25.86 8.28
N LYS A 250 -16.57 -25.95 9.54
CA LYS A 250 -15.18 -25.82 9.97
C LYS A 250 -14.30 -26.98 9.49
N GLU A 251 -14.81 -28.20 9.58
CA GLU A 251 -14.11 -29.37 9.03
C GLU A 251 -13.88 -29.21 7.52
N LEU A 252 -14.91 -28.77 6.80
CA LEU A 252 -14.82 -28.50 5.37
C LEU A 252 -13.78 -27.41 5.06
N LEU A 253 -13.79 -26.30 5.82
CA LEU A 253 -12.80 -25.24 5.69
C LEU A 253 -11.36 -25.75 5.89
N LEU A 254 -11.14 -26.51 6.96
CA LEU A 254 -9.80 -27.01 7.30
C LEU A 254 -9.32 -28.07 6.29
N ARG A 255 -10.24 -28.85 5.71
CA ARG A 255 -9.93 -29.82 4.67
C ARG A 255 -9.44 -29.17 3.39
N PHE A 256 -10.04 -28.07 2.95
CA PHE A 256 -9.74 -27.41 1.69
C PHE A 256 -8.79 -26.21 1.83
N GLY A 257 -8.57 -25.71 3.04
CA GLY A 257 -7.63 -24.61 3.30
C GLY A 257 -8.11 -23.22 2.87
N SER A 258 -9.22 -23.12 2.11
CA SER A 258 -9.83 -21.84 1.73
C SER A 258 -11.35 -21.91 1.70
N VAL A 259 -12.00 -20.77 1.92
CA VAL A 259 -13.47 -20.65 1.83
C VAL A 259 -13.93 -20.91 0.39
N ARG A 260 -13.19 -20.43 -0.58
CA ARG A 260 -13.48 -20.63 -2.02
C ARG A 260 -13.58 -22.09 -2.35
N GLU A 261 -12.51 -22.86 -2.12
CA GLU A 261 -12.45 -24.28 -2.46
C GLU A 261 -13.48 -25.09 -1.70
N ALA A 262 -13.70 -24.78 -0.42
CA ALA A 262 -14.71 -25.44 0.40
C ALA A 262 -16.14 -25.24 -0.15
N VAL A 263 -16.50 -24.01 -0.50
CA VAL A 263 -17.82 -23.67 -1.06
C VAL A 263 -17.98 -24.24 -2.48
N ASP A 264 -16.96 -24.13 -3.32
CA ASP A 264 -17.00 -24.66 -4.68
C ASP A 264 -17.14 -26.20 -4.68
N PHE A 265 -16.41 -26.91 -3.79
CA PHE A 265 -16.60 -28.36 -3.58
C PHE A 265 -18.01 -28.69 -3.12
N TYR A 266 -18.51 -28.01 -2.08
CA TYR A 266 -19.86 -28.29 -1.57
C TYR A 266 -20.92 -28.14 -2.66
N ASN A 267 -20.85 -27.09 -3.46
CA ASN A 267 -21.80 -26.85 -4.56
C ASN A 267 -21.67 -27.84 -5.70
N SER A 268 -20.50 -28.43 -5.91
CA SER A 268 -20.28 -29.49 -6.93
C SER A 268 -20.88 -30.82 -6.57
N GLN A 269 -21.25 -31.05 -5.31
CA GLN A 269 -21.86 -32.27 -4.82
C GLN A 269 -23.41 -32.25 -4.86
N LYS A 270 -23.99 -31.09 -5.21
CA LYS A 270 -25.43 -30.92 -5.44
C LYS A 270 -25.80 -31.11 -6.90
#